data_8339d88e212662a0650fe844bc9e1f3b
#
_entry.id   8339d88e212662a0650fe844bc9e1f3b
#
_cell.length_a   1.000
_cell.length_b   1.000
_cell.length_c   1.000
_cell.angle_alpha   90.00
_cell.angle_beta   90.00
_cell.angle_gamma   90.00
#
_symmetry.space_group_name_H-M   'P 1'
#
loop_
_entity.id
_entity.type
_entity.pdbx_description
1 polymer ?
#
loop_
_entity_poly.entity_id
_entity_poly.type
_entity_poly.pdbx_seq_one_letter_code
_entity_poly.pdbx_strand_id
1 'polypeptide(L)'
;MKDNLLRYDDNQKYLIFDFETCNLNLVNPDNRPWQLSFITCTKNKILKKHDHFLKWKNLKVSDGARKATRFDHTKYRIKSEDPLPILRKFDKLLYDKQYKIVGHNLLGFDIYIHNTFRKTYGIKSDFSYLDRLIDTNCLAKAFKEGIKFDKKD
;
A
#
# COMPACT_ATOMS: atom_id res chain seq x y z
N MET A 1 -14.56 -25.20 20.69
CA MET A 1 -13.98 -24.44 19.53
C MET A 1 -13.43 -23.13 20.08
N LYS A 2 -12.13 -22.95 20.08
CA LYS A 2 -11.56 -21.65 20.45
C LYS A 2 -11.91 -20.70 19.32
N ASP A 3 -12.73 -19.70 19.58
CA ASP A 3 -12.95 -18.60 18.66
C ASP A 3 -11.61 -17.88 18.46
N ASN A 4 -10.89 -18.25 17.40
CA ASN A 4 -9.69 -17.55 16.97
C ASN A 4 -10.12 -16.21 16.34
N LEU A 5 -10.64 -15.32 17.16
CA LEU A 5 -10.88 -13.96 16.74
C LEU A 5 -9.50 -13.35 16.43
N LEU A 6 -9.33 -12.84 15.23
CA LEU A 6 -8.08 -12.22 14.73
C LEU A 6 -7.45 -11.24 15.74
N ARG A 7 -8.26 -10.56 16.53
CA ARG A 7 -7.82 -9.61 17.55
C ARG A 7 -7.03 -10.23 18.71
N TYR A 8 -7.09 -11.56 18.86
CA TYR A 8 -6.39 -12.30 19.92
C TYR A 8 -5.21 -13.12 19.40
N ASP A 9 -4.97 -13.10 18.10
CA ASP A 9 -3.81 -13.77 17.53
C ASP A 9 -2.59 -12.85 17.58
N ASP A 10 -1.77 -13.01 18.60
CA ASP A 10 -0.55 -12.21 18.77
C ASP A 10 0.53 -12.52 17.72
N ASN A 11 0.41 -13.64 17.01
CA ASN A 11 1.33 -14.07 15.97
C ASN A 11 0.89 -13.65 14.57
N GLN A 12 -0.32 -13.06 14.42
CA GLN A 12 -0.77 -12.57 13.13
C GLN A 12 0.21 -11.54 12.58
N LYS A 13 0.68 -11.77 11.36
CA LYS A 13 1.53 -10.84 10.62
C LYS A 13 0.70 -9.85 9.82
N TYR A 14 1.17 -8.62 9.76
CA TYR A 14 0.57 -7.55 9.00
C TYR A 14 1.59 -6.95 8.03
N LEU A 15 1.14 -6.65 6.83
CA LEU A 15 1.82 -5.81 5.87
C LEU A 15 1.07 -4.47 5.81
N ILE A 16 1.74 -3.40 6.20
CA ILE A 16 1.20 -2.04 6.14
C ILE A 16 1.94 -1.32 5.03
N PHE A 17 1.24 -0.67 4.10
CA PHE A 17 1.88 0.04 3.01
C PHE A 17 1.15 1.29 2.57
N ASP A 18 1.88 2.14 1.86
CA ASP A 18 1.42 3.39 1.29
C ASP A 18 2.25 3.77 0.06
N PHE A 19 1.59 4.32 -0.96
CA PHE A 19 2.21 4.84 -2.17
C PHE A 19 2.10 6.36 -2.24
N GLU A 20 3.18 7.02 -2.66
CA GLU A 20 3.14 8.39 -3.13
C GLU A 20 3.28 8.45 -4.65
N THR A 21 2.47 9.25 -5.31
CA THR A 21 2.36 9.27 -6.76
C THR A 21 2.68 10.63 -7.37
N CYS A 22 3.05 10.60 -8.64
CA CYS A 22 3.37 11.82 -9.40
C CYS A 22 2.11 12.60 -9.84
N ASN A 23 0.94 11.99 -9.78
CA ASN A 23 -0.34 12.60 -10.13
C ASN A 23 -1.45 12.10 -9.20
N LEU A 24 -2.46 12.91 -8.97
CA LEU A 24 -3.62 12.54 -8.14
C LEU A 24 -4.75 11.91 -8.97
N ASN A 25 -4.62 11.88 -10.28
CA ASN A 25 -5.61 11.28 -11.19
C ASN A 25 -5.34 9.78 -11.36
N LEU A 26 -6.15 8.94 -10.76
CA LEU A 26 -6.05 7.48 -10.83
C LEU A 26 -6.29 6.90 -12.23
N VAL A 27 -7.02 7.62 -13.07
CA VAL A 27 -7.34 7.19 -14.45
C VAL A 27 -6.19 7.48 -15.42
N ASN A 28 -5.26 8.33 -15.04
CA ASN A 28 -4.12 8.67 -15.89
C ASN A 28 -3.16 7.46 -15.98
N PRO A 29 -2.96 6.89 -17.18
CA PRO A 29 -2.07 5.74 -17.35
C PRO A 29 -0.60 6.06 -17.06
N ASP A 30 -0.23 7.35 -17.08
CA ASP A 30 1.12 7.84 -16.76
C ASP A 30 1.30 8.14 -15.26
N ASN A 31 0.28 7.89 -14.45
CA ASN A 31 0.42 8.05 -13.01
C ASN A 31 1.37 6.99 -12.46
N ARG A 32 2.54 7.44 -12.03
CA ARG A 32 3.61 6.58 -11.50
C ARG A 32 3.77 6.79 -10.02
N PRO A 33 3.88 5.72 -9.22
CA PRO A 33 4.33 5.85 -7.84
C PRO A 33 5.79 6.26 -7.82
N TRP A 34 6.12 7.29 -7.09
CA TRP A 34 7.53 7.68 -6.90
C TRP A 34 8.09 7.23 -5.55
N GLN A 35 7.23 6.84 -4.61
CA GLN A 35 7.62 6.27 -3.34
C GLN A 35 6.69 5.10 -2.98
N LEU A 36 7.28 4.06 -2.44
CA LEU A 36 6.60 2.94 -1.81
C LEU A 36 7.21 2.72 -0.43
N SER A 37 6.40 2.88 0.60
CA SER A 37 6.75 2.60 1.98
C SER A 37 5.94 1.41 2.47
N PHE A 38 6.59 0.44 3.10
CA PHE A 38 5.90 -0.69 3.69
C PHE A 38 6.61 -1.26 4.92
N ILE A 39 5.82 -1.79 5.83
CA ILE A 39 6.25 -2.33 7.12
C ILE A 39 5.65 -3.71 7.29
N THR A 40 6.46 -4.66 7.74
CA THR A 40 5.95 -5.92 8.26
C THR A 40 6.00 -5.89 9.78
N CYS A 41 4.93 -6.33 10.42
CA CYS A 41 4.80 -6.31 11.87
C CYS A 41 3.86 -7.41 12.38
N THR A 42 3.90 -7.63 13.68
CA THR A 42 2.85 -8.27 14.46
C THR A 42 2.18 -7.21 15.34
N LYS A 43 1.18 -7.58 16.11
CA LYS A 43 0.50 -6.70 17.06
C LYS A 43 1.48 -5.94 18.00
N ASN A 44 2.56 -6.61 18.39
CA ASN A 44 3.47 -6.11 19.44
C ASN A 44 4.84 -5.70 18.92
N LYS A 45 5.19 -6.00 17.66
CA LYS A 45 6.55 -5.83 17.17
C LYS A 45 6.61 -5.44 15.70
N ILE A 46 7.39 -4.43 15.38
CA ILE A 46 7.82 -4.14 14.00
C ILE A 46 8.93 -5.13 13.63
N LEU A 47 8.72 -5.87 12.55
CA LEU A 47 9.68 -6.86 12.04
C LEU A 47 10.67 -6.21 11.09
N LYS A 48 10.16 -5.46 10.09
CA LYS A 48 10.99 -4.79 9.09
C LYS A 48 10.30 -3.55 8.52
N LYS A 49 11.10 -2.52 8.23
CA LYS A 49 10.66 -1.29 7.57
C LYS A 49 11.34 -1.18 6.21
N HIS A 50 10.58 -0.74 5.21
CA HIS A 50 11.07 -0.45 3.87
C HIS A 50 10.55 0.91 3.43
N ASP A 51 11.42 1.70 2.87
CA ASP A 51 11.08 2.99 2.28
C ASP A 51 11.93 3.20 1.03
N HIS A 52 11.28 3.23 -0.14
CA HIS A 52 11.95 3.24 -1.42
C HIS A 52 11.42 4.35 -2.31
N PHE A 53 12.32 5.10 -2.91
CA PHE A 53 12.02 5.98 -4.03
C PHE A 53 12.19 5.22 -5.33
N LEU A 54 11.18 5.28 -6.19
CA LEU A 54 11.08 4.49 -7.42
C LEU A 54 11.52 5.33 -8.61
N LYS A 55 12.59 4.92 -9.26
CA LYS A 55 13.20 5.68 -10.36
C LYS A 55 12.46 5.46 -11.67
N TRP A 56 11.86 6.53 -12.17
CA TRP A 56 11.21 6.55 -13.47
C TRP A 56 11.93 7.51 -14.42
N LYS A 57 12.05 7.08 -15.66
CA LYS A 57 12.56 7.96 -16.72
C LYS A 57 11.56 9.10 -16.96
N ASN A 58 12.06 10.34 -16.91
CA ASN A 58 11.25 11.54 -17.15
C ASN A 58 10.01 11.68 -16.24
N LEU A 59 10.15 11.35 -14.95
CA LEU A 59 9.08 11.54 -13.99
C LEU A 59 8.64 13.01 -13.93
N LYS A 60 7.36 13.26 -14.20
CA LYS A 60 6.73 14.58 -14.06
C LYS A 60 5.77 14.55 -12.90
N VAL A 61 6.04 15.34 -11.88
CA VAL A 61 5.18 15.45 -10.71
C VAL A 61 4.30 16.69 -10.84
N SER A 62 2.98 16.51 -10.81
CA SER A 62 2.03 17.63 -10.86
C SER A 62 2.16 18.52 -9.62
N ASP A 63 1.79 19.80 -9.76
CA ASP A 63 1.84 20.75 -8.64
C ASP A 63 0.97 20.28 -7.45
N GLY A 64 -0.20 19.70 -7.74
CA GLY A 64 -1.07 19.13 -6.71
C GLY A 64 -0.41 17.97 -5.98
N ALA A 65 0.18 17.04 -6.71
CA ALA A 65 0.89 15.90 -6.12
C ALA A 65 2.12 16.39 -5.32
N ARG A 66 2.88 17.35 -5.86
CA ARG A 66 4.05 17.90 -5.15
C ARG A 66 3.67 18.51 -3.80
N LYS A 67 2.58 19.27 -3.74
CA LYS A 67 2.09 19.85 -2.49
C LYS A 67 1.60 18.77 -1.51
N ALA A 68 0.83 17.81 -2.01
CA ALA A 68 0.24 16.76 -1.18
C ALA A 68 1.29 15.80 -0.60
N THR A 69 2.29 15.43 -1.40
CA THR A 69 3.28 14.39 -1.05
C THR A 69 4.60 14.95 -0.53
N ARG A 70 4.78 16.27 -0.58
CA ARG A 70 6.06 16.95 -0.25
C ARG A 70 7.23 16.45 -1.09
N PHE A 71 6.98 16.16 -2.36
CA PHE A 71 7.99 15.65 -3.27
C PHE A 71 9.20 16.59 -3.35
N ASP A 72 10.39 16.05 -3.12
CA ASP A 72 11.67 16.74 -3.23
C ASP A 72 12.48 16.13 -4.38
N HIS A 73 12.65 16.90 -5.45
CA HIS A 73 13.32 16.44 -6.67
C HIS A 73 14.79 16.04 -6.44
N THR A 74 15.49 16.77 -5.58
CA THR A 74 16.90 16.51 -5.26
C THR A 74 17.06 15.18 -4.52
N LYS A 75 16.26 14.98 -3.48
CA LYS A 75 16.24 13.69 -2.72
C LYS A 75 15.87 12.52 -3.63
N TYR A 76 14.83 12.71 -4.45
CA TYR A 76 14.38 11.68 -5.37
C TYR A 76 15.50 11.28 -6.35
N ARG A 77 16.18 12.24 -6.96
CA ARG A 77 17.26 11.99 -7.91
C ARG A 77 18.42 11.20 -7.28
N ILE A 78 18.75 11.48 -6.04
CA ILE A 78 19.87 10.84 -5.33
C ILE A 78 19.50 9.44 -4.83
N LYS A 79 18.28 9.25 -4.31
CA LYS A 79 17.89 8.04 -3.57
C LYS A 79 17.04 7.06 -4.37
N SER A 80 16.57 7.44 -5.56
CA SER A 80 15.68 6.56 -6.33
C SER A 80 16.41 5.33 -6.86
N GLU A 81 15.72 4.21 -6.81
CA GLU A 81 16.19 2.88 -7.16
C GLU A 81 15.36 2.30 -8.31
N ASP A 82 15.86 1.26 -8.97
CA ASP A 82 15.10 0.52 -9.98
C ASP A 82 13.78 0.00 -9.37
N PRO A 83 12.62 0.35 -9.95
CA PRO A 83 11.34 -0.02 -9.37
C PRO A 83 11.04 -1.52 -9.39
N LEU A 84 11.50 -2.26 -10.41
CA LEU A 84 11.09 -3.65 -10.60
C LEU A 84 11.53 -4.59 -9.46
N PRO A 85 12.77 -4.56 -8.96
CA PRO A 85 13.16 -5.38 -7.82
C PRO A 85 12.36 -5.04 -6.56
N ILE A 86 12.01 -3.76 -6.36
CA ILE A 86 11.20 -3.30 -5.23
C ILE A 86 9.78 -3.82 -5.34
N LEU A 87 9.16 -3.74 -6.53
CA LEU A 87 7.84 -4.31 -6.79
C LEU A 87 7.81 -5.82 -6.50
N ARG A 88 8.82 -6.55 -6.97
CA ARG A 88 8.89 -8.00 -6.72
C ARG A 88 9.00 -8.35 -5.24
N LYS A 89 9.82 -7.59 -4.50
CA LYS A 89 9.94 -7.75 -3.05
C LYS A 89 8.61 -7.46 -2.34
N PHE A 90 7.94 -6.40 -2.72
CA PHE A 90 6.64 -6.02 -2.18
C PHE A 90 5.57 -7.07 -2.50
N ASP A 91 5.47 -7.49 -3.76
CA ASP A 91 4.50 -8.49 -4.22
C ASP A 91 4.66 -9.83 -3.49
N LYS A 92 5.90 -10.25 -3.22
CA LYS A 92 6.17 -11.46 -2.45
C LYS A 92 5.52 -11.43 -1.06
N LEU A 93 5.48 -10.28 -0.42
CA LEU A 93 4.82 -10.08 0.87
C LEU A 93 3.30 -9.91 0.71
N LEU A 94 2.86 -9.13 -0.27
CA LEU A 94 1.45 -8.85 -0.53
C LEU A 94 0.64 -10.10 -0.83
N TYR A 95 1.19 -11.04 -1.59
CA TYR A 95 0.54 -12.29 -1.97
C TYR A 95 0.81 -13.44 -1.02
N ASP A 96 1.62 -13.25 0.02
CA ASP A 96 1.80 -14.23 1.09
C ASP A 96 0.58 -14.22 2.02
N LYS A 97 -0.13 -15.34 2.05
CA LYS A 97 -1.37 -15.51 2.82
C LYS A 97 -1.20 -15.37 4.34
N GLN A 98 0.03 -15.41 4.85
CA GLN A 98 0.30 -15.18 6.26
C GLN A 98 0.05 -13.73 6.70
N TYR A 99 0.05 -12.77 5.76
CA TYR A 99 -0.12 -11.36 6.04
C TYR A 99 -1.56 -10.90 5.88
N LYS A 100 -2.09 -10.19 6.87
CA LYS A 100 -3.21 -9.25 6.66
C LYS A 100 -2.64 -7.95 6.11
N ILE A 101 -3.38 -7.35 5.20
CA ILE A 101 -2.94 -6.15 4.48
C ILE A 101 -3.63 -4.94 5.09
N VAL A 102 -2.86 -3.94 5.50
CA VAL A 102 -3.39 -2.77 6.20
C VAL A 102 -2.89 -1.48 5.53
N GLY A 103 -3.75 -0.51 5.45
CA GLY A 103 -3.42 0.84 5.02
C GLY A 103 -4.61 1.77 5.10
N HIS A 104 -4.40 3.03 4.75
CA HIS A 104 -5.43 4.07 4.79
C HIS A 104 -5.89 4.41 3.39
N ASN A 105 -7.19 4.28 3.13
CA ASN A 105 -7.79 4.52 1.83
C ASN A 105 -7.23 3.65 0.69
N LEU A 106 -6.80 2.44 1.01
CA LEU A 106 -6.25 1.50 0.03
C LEU A 106 -7.25 1.20 -1.09
N LEU A 107 -8.52 0.98 -0.73
CA LEU A 107 -9.60 0.70 -1.67
C LEU A 107 -9.94 1.87 -2.59
N GLY A 108 -9.62 3.09 -2.18
CA GLY A 108 -9.84 4.30 -2.97
C GLY A 108 -8.62 4.76 -3.76
N PHE A 109 -7.43 4.22 -3.49
CA PHE A 109 -6.21 4.75 -4.09
C PHE A 109 -5.15 3.69 -4.37
N ASP A 110 -4.51 3.13 -3.35
CA ASP A 110 -3.27 2.36 -3.48
C ASP A 110 -3.41 1.07 -4.29
N ILE A 111 -4.55 0.40 -4.23
CA ILE A 111 -4.78 -0.82 -5.03
C ILE A 111 -4.71 -0.53 -6.54
N TYR A 112 -5.18 0.64 -6.96
CA TYR A 112 -5.14 1.07 -8.37
C TYR A 112 -3.72 1.45 -8.79
N ILE A 113 -3.00 2.14 -7.91
CA ILE A 113 -1.59 2.51 -8.14
C ILE A 113 -0.72 1.26 -8.25
N HIS A 114 -0.89 0.31 -7.37
CA HIS A 114 -0.20 -0.97 -7.41
C HIS A 114 -0.50 -1.73 -8.71
N ASN A 115 -1.77 -1.78 -9.12
CA ASN A 115 -2.16 -2.41 -10.38
C ASN A 115 -1.51 -1.74 -11.60
N THR A 116 -1.49 -0.40 -11.65
CA THR A 116 -0.82 0.36 -12.71
C THR A 116 0.68 0.10 -12.71
N PHE A 117 1.30 0.02 -11.54
CA PHE A 117 2.70 -0.32 -11.36
C PHE A 117 3.02 -1.69 -11.95
N ARG A 118 2.24 -2.71 -11.64
CA ARG A 118 2.38 -4.06 -12.23
C ARG A 118 2.23 -4.04 -13.75
N LYS A 119 1.21 -3.38 -14.27
CA LYS A 119 0.96 -3.26 -15.72
C LYS A 119 2.12 -2.62 -16.46
N THR A 120 2.82 -1.67 -15.85
CA THR A 120 4.00 -1.02 -16.44
C THR A 120 5.09 -2.04 -16.81
N TYR A 121 5.16 -3.15 -16.08
CA TYR A 121 6.12 -4.24 -16.32
C TYR A 121 5.48 -5.47 -16.99
N GLY A 122 4.28 -5.34 -17.57
CA GLY A 122 3.59 -6.44 -18.22
C GLY A 122 3.10 -7.54 -17.27
N ILE A 123 3.02 -7.25 -15.97
CA ILE A 123 2.54 -8.19 -14.97
C ILE A 123 1.01 -8.11 -14.89
N LYS A 124 0.33 -9.25 -14.93
CA LYS A 124 -1.14 -9.32 -14.87
C LYS A 124 -1.69 -8.71 -13.60
N SER A 125 -2.88 -8.11 -13.72
CA SER A 125 -3.67 -7.69 -12.57
C SER A 125 -4.00 -8.89 -11.67
N ASP A 126 -3.80 -8.73 -10.37
CA ASP A 126 -4.15 -9.72 -9.36
C ASP A 126 -4.60 -9.01 -8.09
N PHE A 127 -5.88 -9.11 -7.78
CA PHE A 127 -6.52 -8.52 -6.60
C PHE A 127 -6.86 -9.57 -5.53
N SER A 128 -6.24 -10.75 -5.60
CA SER A 128 -6.52 -11.85 -4.66
C SER A 128 -6.24 -11.53 -3.20
N TYR A 129 -5.44 -10.50 -2.92
CA TYR A 129 -5.16 -10.04 -1.56
C TYR A 129 -6.30 -9.24 -0.91
N LEU A 130 -7.32 -8.83 -1.67
CA LEU A 130 -8.42 -8.00 -1.15
C LEU A 130 -9.22 -8.68 -0.04
N ASP A 131 -9.31 -9.99 -0.01
CA ASP A 131 -9.96 -10.76 1.05
C ASP A 131 -9.24 -10.66 2.40
N ARG A 132 -7.98 -10.23 2.40
CA ARG A 132 -7.14 -10.05 3.60
C ARG A 132 -6.88 -8.57 3.94
N LEU A 133 -7.56 -7.63 3.25
CA LEU A 133 -7.31 -6.21 3.34
C LEU A 133 -8.14 -5.58 4.46
N ILE A 134 -7.49 -4.70 5.22
CA ILE A 134 -8.09 -3.86 6.24
C ILE A 134 -7.81 -2.40 5.87
N ASP A 135 -8.84 -1.69 5.41
CA ASP A 135 -8.76 -0.27 5.08
C ASP A 135 -9.17 0.58 6.29
N THR A 136 -8.23 1.26 6.89
CA THR A 136 -8.47 2.07 8.08
C THR A 136 -9.37 3.28 7.82
N ASN A 137 -9.46 3.77 6.57
CA ASN A 137 -10.41 4.81 6.20
C ASN A 137 -11.86 4.29 6.26
N CYS A 138 -12.10 3.08 5.80
CA CYS A 138 -13.42 2.43 5.90
C CYS A 138 -13.82 2.22 7.36
N LEU A 139 -12.89 1.75 8.20
CA LEU A 139 -13.12 1.59 9.64
C LEU A 139 -13.45 2.93 10.32
N ALA A 140 -12.68 3.97 10.04
CA ALA A 140 -12.91 5.30 10.61
C ALA A 140 -14.29 5.85 10.22
N LYS A 141 -14.71 5.69 8.97
CA LYS A 141 -16.05 6.08 8.50
C LYS A 141 -17.14 5.29 9.21
N ALA A 142 -16.99 3.97 9.32
CA ALA A 142 -17.93 3.12 10.02
C ALA A 142 -18.11 3.53 11.49
N PHE A 143 -17.02 3.82 12.20
CA PHE A 143 -17.07 4.32 13.57
C PHE A 143 -17.78 5.68 13.66
N LYS A 144 -17.49 6.59 12.73
CA LYS A 144 -18.13 7.92 12.69
C LYS A 144 -19.64 7.83 12.48
N GLU A 145 -20.10 6.87 11.68
CA GLU A 145 -21.51 6.62 11.41
C GLU A 145 -22.20 5.77 12.49
N GLY A 146 -21.46 5.36 13.51
CA GLY A 146 -22.00 4.56 14.63
C GLY A 146 -22.35 3.12 14.24
N ILE A 147 -21.76 2.61 13.16
CA ILE A 147 -21.95 1.21 12.74
C ILE A 147 -21.38 0.29 13.82
N LYS A 148 -22.22 -0.58 14.35
CA LYS A 148 -21.81 -1.63 15.27
C LYS A 148 -21.41 -2.86 14.45
N PHE A 149 -20.20 -3.34 14.68
CA PHE A 149 -19.76 -4.61 14.10
C PHE A 149 -20.34 -5.76 14.92
N ASP A 150 -21.08 -6.62 14.27
CA ASP A 150 -21.59 -7.84 14.92
C ASP A 150 -20.42 -8.81 15.13
N LYS A 151 -20.44 -9.57 16.23
CA LYS A 151 -19.37 -10.54 16.54
C LYS A 151 -19.26 -11.69 15.54
N LYS A 152 -20.17 -11.73 14.58
CA LYS A 152 -20.26 -12.78 13.55
C LYS A 152 -19.68 -12.34 12.20
N ASP A 153 -19.33 -11.09 12.03
CA ASP A 153 -18.79 -10.54 10.78
C ASP A 153 -17.26 -10.57 10.75
#